data_4c861c6da8209df9eb3896fa18d3458d
#
_entry.id   4c861c6da8209df9eb3896fa18d3458d
#
_cell.length_a   1.000
_cell.length_b   1.000
_cell.length_c   1.000
_cell.angle_alpha   90.00
_cell.angle_beta   90.00
_cell.angle_gamma   90.00
#
_symmetry.space_group_name_H-M   'P 1'
#
loop_
_entity.id
_entity.type
_entity.pdbx_description
1 polymer ?
#
loop_
_entity_poly.entity_id
_entity_poly.type
_entity_poly.pdbx_seq_one_letter_code
_entity_poly.pdbx_strand_id
1 'polypeptide(L)'
;VILIYFFLLLSYLELRSIKKKSMKSFLIPVFISIVFISAELYGSYYLKKIYKSMNYTDNTNIKYTSLVTYDKDLNSEKDLKKKKIGIASDGKEEGYDLPQEKIKELKLDNDNEIKTYNSTIELLYALKNKEVDAAFFSANYADMFYSLEGYENISEETKVIYKVEKEYKSSNDDDIKSTEASLTKPFTMLLIGVDSSKDGVTSGYNGDVLLLVTFNPDTLRATITSVPRDTYLKTACSNGSYRRINTTTWGSSASCAVKTM
;
A
#
# COMPACT_ATOMS: atom_id res chain seq x y z
N VAL A 1 -28.13 -24.06 5.39
CA VAL A 1 -29.20 -25.06 5.17
C VAL A 1 -29.07 -25.66 3.78
N ILE A 2 -29.08 -24.88 2.68
CA ILE A 2 -29.01 -25.38 1.28
C ILE A 2 -27.77 -26.24 1.03
N LEU A 3 -26.59 -25.82 1.51
CA LEU A 3 -25.34 -26.56 1.38
C LEU A 3 -25.41 -27.94 2.04
N ILE A 4 -26.02 -28.05 3.21
CA ILE A 4 -26.18 -29.32 3.91
C ILE A 4 -27.03 -30.30 3.10
N TYR A 5 -28.14 -29.83 2.54
CA TYR A 5 -28.97 -30.65 1.64
C TYR A 5 -28.25 -31.09 0.38
N PHE A 6 -27.41 -30.22 -0.18
CA PHE A 6 -26.61 -30.53 -1.36
C PHE A 6 -25.58 -31.63 -1.05
N PHE A 7 -24.86 -31.55 0.07
CA PHE A 7 -23.92 -32.60 0.49
C PHE A 7 -24.61 -33.92 0.81
N LEU A 8 -25.79 -33.89 1.45
CA LEU A 8 -26.58 -35.10 1.67
C LEU A 8 -27.02 -35.76 0.36
N LEU A 9 -27.39 -34.96 -0.65
CA LEU A 9 -27.74 -35.43 -1.98
C LEU A 9 -26.53 -36.08 -2.68
N LEU A 10 -25.36 -35.44 -2.66
CA LEU A 10 -24.14 -35.99 -3.23
C LEU A 10 -23.75 -37.31 -2.56
N SER A 11 -23.76 -37.38 -1.22
CA SER A 11 -23.48 -38.61 -0.49
C SER A 11 -24.47 -39.73 -0.81
N TYR A 12 -25.75 -39.39 -0.97
CA TYR A 12 -26.74 -40.34 -1.43
C TYR A 12 -26.46 -40.88 -2.84
N LEU A 13 -26.08 -40.03 -3.76
CA LEU A 13 -25.74 -40.44 -5.14
C LEU A 13 -24.47 -41.31 -5.17
N GLU A 14 -23.47 -41.03 -4.36
CA GLU A 14 -22.28 -41.86 -4.19
C GLU A 14 -22.64 -43.27 -3.68
N LEU A 15 -23.42 -43.36 -2.59
CA LEU A 15 -23.86 -44.63 -2.06
C LEU A 15 -24.70 -45.44 -3.05
N ARG A 16 -25.56 -44.77 -3.80
CA ARG A 16 -26.37 -45.42 -4.85
C ARG A 16 -25.49 -45.95 -6.00
N SER A 17 -24.43 -45.23 -6.33
CA SER A 17 -23.46 -45.59 -7.39
C SER A 17 -22.65 -46.83 -7.01
N ILE A 18 -22.23 -46.92 -5.74
CA ILE A 18 -21.57 -48.11 -5.18
C ILE A 18 -22.46 -49.35 -5.30
N LYS A 19 -23.72 -49.22 -4.96
CA LYS A 19 -24.71 -50.35 -5.09
C LYS A 19 -24.91 -50.79 -6.52
N LYS A 20 -24.82 -49.88 -7.51
CA LYS A 20 -24.95 -50.17 -8.94
C LYS A 20 -23.70 -50.74 -9.60
N LYS A 21 -22.56 -50.79 -8.88
CA LYS A 21 -21.23 -51.20 -9.38
C LYS A 21 -20.80 -50.49 -10.68
N SER A 22 -21.29 -49.26 -10.88
CA SER A 22 -21.00 -48.45 -12.10
C SER A 22 -19.90 -47.43 -11.77
N MET A 23 -18.71 -47.65 -12.27
CA MET A 23 -17.57 -46.76 -12.10
C MET A 23 -17.85 -45.32 -12.55
N LYS A 24 -18.47 -45.15 -13.75
CA LYS A 24 -18.80 -43.81 -14.26
C LYS A 24 -19.81 -43.08 -13.40
N SER A 25 -20.81 -43.79 -12.87
CA SER A 25 -21.82 -43.22 -11.95
C SER A 25 -21.24 -42.80 -10.62
N PHE A 26 -20.15 -43.40 -10.18
CA PHE A 26 -19.42 -43.06 -8.94
C PHE A 26 -18.47 -41.85 -9.13
N LEU A 27 -17.75 -41.82 -10.25
CA LEU A 27 -16.72 -40.78 -10.46
C LEU A 27 -17.33 -39.37 -10.62
N ILE A 28 -18.53 -39.23 -11.17
CA ILE A 28 -19.16 -37.92 -11.38
C ILE A 28 -19.45 -37.21 -10.05
N PRO A 29 -20.21 -37.79 -9.10
CA PRO A 29 -20.46 -37.10 -7.83
C PRO A 29 -19.17 -36.88 -7.02
N VAL A 30 -18.18 -37.79 -7.07
CA VAL A 30 -16.87 -37.58 -6.42
C VAL A 30 -16.15 -36.38 -7.01
N PHE A 31 -16.12 -36.25 -8.33
CA PHE A 31 -15.52 -35.09 -8.98
C PHE A 31 -16.22 -33.78 -8.60
N ILE A 32 -17.55 -33.79 -8.58
CA ILE A 32 -18.33 -32.62 -8.15
C ILE A 32 -18.01 -32.26 -6.69
N SER A 33 -17.92 -33.25 -5.79
CA SER A 33 -17.56 -33.03 -4.38
C SER A 33 -16.17 -32.39 -4.24
N ILE A 34 -15.17 -32.85 -5.00
CA ILE A 34 -13.81 -32.29 -5.01
C ILE A 34 -13.82 -30.84 -5.47
N VAL A 35 -14.56 -30.53 -6.54
CA VAL A 35 -14.66 -29.15 -7.07
C VAL A 35 -15.30 -28.23 -6.02
N PHE A 36 -16.36 -28.66 -5.35
CA PHE A 36 -17.03 -27.89 -4.30
C PHE A 36 -16.13 -27.65 -3.09
N ILE A 37 -15.45 -28.68 -2.59
CA ILE A 37 -14.50 -28.56 -1.47
C ILE A 37 -13.37 -27.61 -1.84
N SER A 38 -12.84 -27.69 -3.07
CA SER A 38 -11.80 -26.78 -3.53
C SER A 38 -12.30 -25.32 -3.59
N ALA A 39 -13.53 -25.11 -4.07
CA ALA A 39 -14.15 -23.78 -4.12
C ALA A 39 -14.41 -23.21 -2.72
N GLU A 40 -14.83 -24.02 -1.75
CA GLU A 40 -15.03 -23.60 -0.36
C GLU A 40 -13.69 -23.22 0.32
N LEU A 41 -12.65 -24.03 0.13
CA LEU A 41 -11.31 -23.75 0.67
C LEU A 41 -10.76 -22.45 0.09
N TYR A 42 -10.89 -22.26 -1.22
CA TYR A 42 -10.48 -21.04 -1.91
C TYR A 42 -11.27 -19.82 -1.44
N GLY A 43 -12.60 -19.93 -1.39
CA GLY A 43 -13.48 -18.87 -0.88
C GLY A 43 -13.16 -18.51 0.58
N SER A 44 -12.97 -19.51 1.43
CA SER A 44 -12.60 -19.32 2.83
C SER A 44 -11.25 -18.62 3.02
N TYR A 45 -10.26 -18.95 2.16
CA TYR A 45 -8.96 -18.26 2.15
C TYR A 45 -9.12 -16.78 1.81
N TYR A 46 -9.88 -16.43 0.76
CA TYR A 46 -10.11 -15.04 0.37
C TYR A 46 -10.94 -14.27 1.39
N LEU A 47 -11.98 -14.90 1.96
CA LEU A 47 -12.77 -14.28 3.03
C LEU A 47 -11.91 -13.96 4.26
N LYS A 48 -11.02 -14.88 4.66
CA LYS A 48 -10.06 -14.61 5.76
C LYS A 48 -9.11 -13.46 5.41
N LYS A 49 -8.64 -13.37 4.16
CA LYS A 49 -7.76 -12.28 3.70
C LYS A 49 -8.50 -10.94 3.74
N ILE A 50 -9.74 -10.89 3.25
CA ILE A 50 -10.60 -9.70 3.30
C ILE A 50 -10.88 -9.31 4.76
N TYR A 51 -11.29 -10.27 5.60
CA TYR A 51 -11.57 -10.02 7.03
C TYR A 51 -10.34 -9.48 7.77
N LYS A 52 -9.17 -10.06 7.52
CA LYS A 52 -7.90 -9.56 8.07
C LYS A 52 -7.60 -8.14 7.59
N SER A 53 -7.85 -7.84 6.31
CA SER A 53 -7.67 -6.50 5.74
C SER A 53 -8.64 -5.46 6.34
N MET A 54 -9.88 -5.85 6.62
CA MET A 54 -10.88 -4.98 7.25
C MET A 54 -10.58 -4.66 8.72
N ASN A 55 -9.95 -5.61 9.44
CA ASN A 55 -9.56 -5.44 10.84
C ASN A 55 -8.10 -5.00 11.00
N TYR A 56 -7.45 -4.63 9.88
CA TYR A 56 -6.07 -4.19 9.88
C TYR A 56 -6.00 -2.72 10.29
N THR A 57 -5.78 -2.51 11.58
CA THR A 57 -5.34 -1.23 12.13
C THR A 57 -3.84 -1.34 12.35
N ASP A 58 -3.08 -1.09 11.30
CA ASP A 58 -1.64 -0.99 11.46
C ASP A 58 -1.30 0.43 11.90
N ASN A 59 -0.88 0.57 13.15
CA ASN A 59 -0.30 1.80 13.67
C ASN A 59 1.17 1.93 13.27
N THR A 60 1.68 1.04 12.42
CA THR A 60 3.03 1.11 11.88
C THR A 60 2.99 1.76 10.50
N ASN A 61 3.56 2.95 10.40
CA ASN A 61 3.84 3.58 9.11
C ASN A 61 5.20 3.12 8.65
N ILE A 62 5.25 2.35 7.57
CA ILE A 62 6.52 1.99 6.95
C ILE A 62 6.90 3.13 6.01
N LYS A 63 8.03 3.74 6.27
CA LYS A 63 8.62 4.78 5.44
C LYS A 63 9.73 4.19 4.58
N TYR A 64 9.75 4.61 3.34
CA TYR A 64 10.70 4.10 2.36
C TYR A 64 11.51 5.26 1.76
N THR A 65 12.83 5.09 1.68
CA THR A 65 13.68 5.97 0.90
C THR A 65 14.56 5.15 -0.03
N SER A 66 14.90 5.72 -1.16
CA SER A 66 15.74 5.08 -2.18
C SER A 66 16.90 5.98 -2.55
N LEU A 67 18.10 5.44 -2.56
CA LEU A 67 19.27 6.11 -3.12
C LEU A 67 19.32 5.81 -4.60
N VAL A 68 19.17 6.84 -5.42
CA VAL A 68 18.95 6.79 -6.86
C VAL A 68 20.12 7.44 -7.60
N THR A 69 20.50 6.89 -8.74
CA THR A 69 21.56 7.44 -9.61
C THR A 69 21.22 7.26 -11.09
N TYR A 70 21.76 8.15 -11.95
CA TYR A 70 21.82 7.95 -13.41
C TYR A 70 23.03 7.12 -13.83
N ASP A 71 24.05 6.96 -12.96
CA ASP A 71 25.26 6.21 -13.24
C ASP A 71 24.99 4.70 -13.13
N LYS A 72 25.05 4.01 -14.27
CA LYS A 72 24.79 2.58 -14.35
C LYS A 72 25.91 1.72 -13.71
N ASP A 73 27.08 2.30 -13.49
CA ASP A 73 28.24 1.59 -12.90
C ASP A 73 28.17 1.56 -11.35
N LEU A 74 27.39 2.45 -10.73
CA LEU A 74 27.15 2.43 -9.29
C LEU A 74 26.15 1.33 -8.92
N ASN A 75 26.61 0.25 -8.30
CA ASN A 75 25.77 -0.92 -7.99
C ASN A 75 25.45 -1.08 -6.51
N SER A 76 26.27 -0.48 -5.64
CA SER A 76 26.14 -0.61 -4.17
C SER A 76 26.66 0.63 -3.47
N GLU A 77 26.39 0.71 -2.16
CA GLU A 77 26.93 1.78 -1.31
C GLU A 77 28.47 1.80 -1.26
N LYS A 78 29.14 0.67 -1.57
CA LYS A 78 30.60 0.57 -1.60
C LYS A 78 31.22 1.33 -2.79
N ASP A 79 30.45 1.52 -3.84
CA ASP A 79 30.87 2.22 -5.05
C ASP A 79 30.78 3.75 -4.91
N LEU A 80 30.21 4.21 -3.79
CA LEU A 80 29.96 5.64 -3.53
C LEU A 80 31.17 6.44 -3.01
N LYS A 81 32.36 5.82 -2.92
CA LYS A 81 33.54 6.53 -2.38
C LYS A 81 33.90 7.77 -3.21
N LYS A 82 34.10 8.89 -2.50
CA LYS A 82 34.42 10.21 -3.09
C LYS A 82 33.36 10.72 -4.06
N LYS A 83 32.11 10.37 -3.80
CA LYS A 83 30.95 10.80 -4.58
C LYS A 83 30.17 11.91 -3.87
N LYS A 84 29.36 12.63 -4.62
CA LYS A 84 28.43 13.63 -4.10
C LYS A 84 27.07 13.03 -3.93
N ILE A 85 26.53 13.06 -2.71
CA ILE A 85 25.22 12.50 -2.40
C ILE A 85 24.26 13.63 -2.01
N GLY A 86 23.11 13.70 -2.69
CA GLY A 86 22.10 14.72 -2.46
C GLY A 86 20.96 14.26 -1.56
N ILE A 87 20.46 15.19 -0.74
CA ILE A 87 19.22 15.07 0.03
C ILE A 87 18.41 16.35 -0.10
N ALA A 88 17.07 16.29 0.11
CA ALA A 88 16.21 17.46 0.01
C ALA A 88 15.52 17.76 1.33
N SER A 89 15.64 19.01 1.83
CA SER A 89 15.11 19.40 3.14
C SER A 89 13.56 19.43 3.19
N ASP A 90 12.88 19.59 2.06
CA ASP A 90 11.41 19.51 1.96
C ASP A 90 10.87 18.08 1.93
N GLY A 91 11.75 17.09 1.74
CA GLY A 91 11.40 15.67 1.63
C GLY A 91 10.92 15.03 2.91
N LYS A 92 10.88 15.78 4.01
CA LYS A 92 10.44 15.34 5.34
C LYS A 92 11.11 14.01 5.76
N GLU A 93 10.32 13.10 6.32
CA GLU A 93 10.83 11.84 6.86
C GLU A 93 11.49 10.95 5.80
N GLU A 94 10.89 10.81 4.61
CA GLU A 94 11.39 9.90 3.56
C GLU A 94 12.53 10.51 2.72
N GLY A 95 12.49 11.81 2.48
CA GLY A 95 13.48 12.50 1.65
C GLY A 95 14.60 13.18 2.44
N TYR A 96 14.45 13.33 3.76
CA TYR A 96 15.42 14.05 4.59
C TYR A 96 15.83 13.30 5.87
N ASP A 97 14.87 13.01 6.80
CA ASP A 97 15.22 12.43 8.10
C ASP A 97 15.79 11.02 7.99
N LEU A 98 15.11 10.15 7.26
CA LEU A 98 15.55 8.78 7.07
C LEU A 98 16.85 8.69 6.24
N PRO A 99 17.03 9.48 5.14
CA PRO A 99 18.32 9.63 4.50
C PRO A 99 19.45 10.06 5.41
N GLN A 100 19.26 11.09 6.25
CA GLN A 100 20.29 11.55 7.18
C GLN A 100 20.70 10.47 8.19
N GLU A 101 19.71 9.74 8.71
CA GLU A 101 19.96 8.62 9.61
C GLU A 101 20.81 7.55 8.93
N LYS A 102 20.46 7.19 7.68
CA LYS A 102 21.19 6.18 6.92
C LYS A 102 22.59 6.62 6.49
N ILE A 103 22.77 7.88 6.14
CA ILE A 103 24.09 8.46 5.85
C ILE A 103 25.02 8.27 7.05
N LYS A 104 24.53 8.54 8.27
CA LYS A 104 25.30 8.36 9.50
C LYS A 104 25.54 6.88 9.83
N GLU A 105 24.53 6.03 9.71
CA GLU A 105 24.62 4.59 9.97
C GLU A 105 25.65 3.92 9.06
N LEU A 106 25.63 4.23 7.77
CA LEU A 106 26.54 3.68 6.76
C LEU A 106 27.86 4.46 6.69
N LYS A 107 28.03 5.53 7.49
CA LYS A 107 29.21 6.41 7.52
C LYS A 107 29.54 6.96 6.12
N LEU A 108 28.51 7.25 5.33
CA LEU A 108 28.70 7.78 3.99
C LEU A 108 29.29 9.18 3.98
N ASP A 109 29.08 9.95 5.05
CA ASP A 109 29.63 11.30 5.24
C ASP A 109 31.15 11.32 5.47
N ASN A 110 31.80 10.20 5.80
CA ASN A 110 33.24 10.12 6.00
C ASN A 110 34.03 10.24 4.68
N ASP A 111 33.51 9.60 3.62
CA ASP A 111 34.22 9.48 2.35
C ASP A 111 33.53 10.25 1.21
N ASN A 112 32.35 10.87 1.46
CA ASN A 112 31.50 11.49 0.44
C ASN A 112 31.12 12.93 0.83
N GLU A 113 30.84 13.75 -0.18
CA GLU A 113 30.27 15.08 0.00
C GLU A 113 28.74 15.00 0.05
N ILE A 114 28.14 15.38 1.19
CA ILE A 114 26.68 15.41 1.34
C ILE A 114 26.17 16.81 1.01
N LYS A 115 25.31 16.92 0.01
CA LYS A 115 24.68 18.17 -0.40
C LYS A 115 23.19 18.19 -0.05
N THR A 116 22.77 19.25 0.64
CA THR A 116 21.36 19.48 0.97
C THR A 116 20.78 20.53 0.02
N TYR A 117 19.66 20.19 -0.59
CA TYR A 117 18.87 21.07 -1.44
C TYR A 117 17.58 21.49 -0.73
N ASN A 118 17.03 22.64 -1.12
CA ASN A 118 15.82 23.17 -0.46
C ASN A 118 14.56 22.42 -0.88
N SER A 119 14.57 21.85 -2.08
CA SER A 119 13.44 21.10 -2.59
C SER A 119 13.84 19.81 -3.31
N THR A 120 12.91 18.86 -3.29
CA THR A 120 13.03 17.58 -3.99
C THR A 120 13.18 17.78 -5.52
N ILE A 121 12.58 18.84 -6.07
CA ILE A 121 12.71 19.19 -7.49
C ILE A 121 14.10 19.72 -7.80
N GLU A 122 14.66 20.61 -6.96
CA GLU A 122 16.05 21.08 -7.12
C GLU A 122 17.03 19.89 -7.06
N LEU A 123 16.83 18.97 -6.12
CA LEU A 123 17.63 17.76 -6.02
C LEU A 123 17.52 16.88 -7.26
N LEU A 124 16.32 16.76 -7.84
CA LEU A 124 16.09 16.00 -9.07
C LEU A 124 16.88 16.61 -10.24
N TYR A 125 16.85 17.95 -10.40
CA TYR A 125 17.64 18.64 -11.42
C TYR A 125 19.12 18.47 -11.19
N ALA A 126 19.59 18.60 -9.94
CA ALA A 126 20.99 18.42 -9.60
C ALA A 126 21.50 17.01 -9.93
N LEU A 127 20.67 15.98 -9.70
CA LEU A 127 21.00 14.61 -10.06
C LEU A 127 21.09 14.43 -11.59
N LYS A 128 20.13 14.97 -12.35
CA LYS A 128 20.13 14.90 -13.82
C LYS A 128 21.31 15.65 -14.43
N ASN A 129 21.66 16.81 -13.87
CA ASN A 129 22.78 17.64 -14.31
C ASN A 129 24.15 17.14 -13.81
N LYS A 130 24.18 16.01 -13.08
CA LYS A 130 25.41 15.44 -12.50
C LYS A 130 26.11 16.35 -11.48
N GLU A 131 25.37 17.24 -10.83
CA GLU A 131 25.89 18.06 -9.72
C GLU A 131 26.05 17.19 -8.45
N VAL A 132 25.25 16.13 -8.35
CA VAL A 132 25.40 15.01 -7.43
C VAL A 132 25.42 13.69 -8.20
N ASP A 133 26.16 12.73 -7.69
CA ASP A 133 26.30 11.39 -8.30
C ASP A 133 25.13 10.47 -7.94
N ALA A 134 24.57 10.64 -6.75
CA ALA A 134 23.41 9.92 -6.24
C ALA A 134 22.55 10.84 -5.37
N ALA A 135 21.27 10.53 -5.25
CA ALA A 135 20.33 11.30 -4.45
C ALA A 135 19.32 10.40 -3.72
N PHE A 136 18.97 10.79 -2.51
CA PHE A 136 17.90 10.13 -1.78
C PHE A 136 16.54 10.73 -2.13
N PHE A 137 15.63 9.87 -2.55
CA PHE A 137 14.25 10.20 -2.82
C PHE A 137 13.31 9.24 -2.10
N SER A 138 12.05 9.63 -1.91
CA SER A 138 10.99 8.68 -1.56
C SER A 138 10.96 7.50 -2.53
N ALA A 139 10.53 6.32 -2.07
CA ALA A 139 10.55 5.12 -2.91
C ALA A 139 9.67 5.22 -4.18
N ASN A 140 8.70 6.14 -4.18
CA ASN A 140 7.80 6.41 -5.29
C ASN A 140 8.25 7.57 -6.19
N TYR A 141 9.54 7.95 -6.15
CA TYR A 141 10.08 9.08 -6.91
C TYR A 141 9.75 9.01 -8.40
N ALA A 142 9.75 7.82 -8.99
CA ALA A 142 9.44 7.67 -10.40
C ALA A 142 8.00 8.08 -10.71
N ASP A 143 7.05 7.69 -9.88
CA ASP A 143 5.64 8.06 -10.03
C ASP A 143 5.39 9.55 -9.71
N MET A 144 6.21 10.14 -8.85
CA MET A 144 6.15 11.58 -8.55
C MET A 144 6.60 12.44 -9.72
N PHE A 145 7.58 11.98 -10.51
CA PHE A 145 8.25 12.80 -11.51
C PHE A 145 7.88 12.45 -12.96
N TYR A 146 7.20 11.32 -13.23
CA TYR A 146 6.86 10.92 -14.59
C TYR A 146 6.04 11.96 -15.37
N SER A 147 5.29 12.82 -14.68
CA SER A 147 4.50 13.91 -15.30
C SER A 147 5.28 15.20 -15.56
N LEU A 148 6.54 15.26 -15.14
CA LEU A 148 7.41 16.40 -15.43
C LEU A 148 8.05 16.23 -16.80
N GLU A 149 8.02 17.29 -17.61
CA GLU A 149 8.63 17.31 -18.93
C GLU A 149 10.12 16.94 -18.86
N GLY A 150 10.50 15.91 -19.63
CA GLY A 150 11.85 15.35 -19.66
C GLY A 150 12.20 14.38 -18.53
N TYR A 151 11.21 13.90 -17.76
CA TYR A 151 11.38 12.88 -16.71
C TYR A 151 10.39 11.71 -16.85
N GLU A 152 9.70 11.61 -17.99
CA GLU A 152 8.68 10.59 -18.27
C GLU A 152 9.24 9.16 -18.14
N ASN A 153 10.53 9.00 -18.44
CA ASN A 153 11.22 7.71 -18.41
C ASN A 153 12.22 7.57 -17.24
N ILE A 154 12.04 8.37 -16.18
CA ILE A 154 12.99 8.42 -15.05
C ILE A 154 13.24 7.05 -14.41
N SER A 155 12.24 6.18 -14.36
CA SER A 155 12.36 4.82 -13.83
C SER A 155 13.30 3.93 -14.64
N GLU A 156 13.42 4.17 -15.96
CA GLU A 156 14.29 3.41 -16.86
C GLU A 156 15.68 4.04 -16.96
N GLU A 157 15.74 5.38 -16.89
CA GLU A 157 16.97 6.14 -16.96
C GLU A 157 17.81 6.02 -15.69
N THR A 158 17.16 5.88 -14.54
CA THR A 158 17.81 5.83 -13.25
C THR A 158 17.89 4.40 -12.69
N LYS A 159 18.70 4.26 -11.66
CA LYS A 159 18.89 3.00 -10.94
C LYS A 159 18.83 3.24 -9.45
N VAL A 160 18.15 2.37 -8.73
CA VAL A 160 18.16 2.36 -7.26
C VAL A 160 19.34 1.52 -6.78
N ILE A 161 20.29 2.19 -6.11
CA ILE A 161 21.48 1.55 -5.53
C ILE A 161 21.12 0.89 -4.20
N TYR A 162 20.31 1.59 -3.38
CA TYR A 162 20.00 1.20 -2.03
C TYR A 162 18.57 1.60 -1.66
N LYS A 163 17.85 0.68 -1.03
CA LYS A 163 16.50 0.94 -0.49
C LYS A 163 16.56 0.83 1.03
N VAL A 164 15.95 1.79 1.67
CA VAL A 164 15.77 1.82 3.12
C VAL A 164 14.30 1.68 3.42
N GLU A 165 14.00 0.78 4.32
CA GLU A 165 12.67 0.59 4.89
C GLU A 165 12.78 0.76 6.41
N LYS A 166 11.93 1.59 6.98
CA LYS A 166 11.87 1.79 8.43
C LYS A 166 10.44 1.84 8.91
N GLU A 167 10.13 0.99 9.86
CA GLU A 167 8.88 1.06 10.60
C GLU A 167 8.92 2.21 11.60
N TYR A 168 7.97 3.12 11.49
CA TYR A 168 7.69 4.13 12.48
C TYR A 168 6.41 3.76 13.21
N LYS A 169 6.48 3.59 14.52
CA LYS A 169 5.28 3.59 15.33
C LYS A 169 4.72 4.99 15.29
N SER A 170 3.49 5.15 14.82
CA SER A 170 2.81 6.45 14.89
C SER A 170 2.77 6.88 16.34
N SER A 171 3.49 7.94 16.67
CA SER A 171 3.51 8.53 18.00
C SER A 171 2.26 9.39 18.28
N ASN A 172 1.37 9.50 17.32
CA ASN A 172 0.10 10.16 17.50
C ASN A 172 -0.87 9.16 18.11
N ASP A 173 -1.00 9.21 19.40
CA ASP A 173 -1.94 8.53 20.30
C ASP A 173 -3.43 8.82 20.03
N ASP A 174 -3.73 9.27 18.84
CA ASP A 174 -5.08 9.32 18.33
C ASP A 174 -5.41 7.96 17.69
N ASP A 175 -5.40 6.92 18.51
CA ASP A 175 -5.90 5.61 18.15
C ASP A 175 -7.28 5.75 17.53
N ILE A 176 -7.35 5.54 16.22
CA ILE A 176 -8.63 5.16 15.63
C ILE A 176 -8.91 3.79 16.22
N LYS A 177 -9.71 3.75 17.26
CA LYS A 177 -10.29 2.51 17.72
C LYS A 177 -11.18 2.02 16.59
N SER A 178 -10.62 1.18 15.73
CA SER A 178 -11.44 0.46 14.78
C SER A 178 -12.45 -0.32 15.58
N THR A 179 -13.70 -0.09 15.32
CA THR A 179 -14.73 -1.03 15.78
C THR A 179 -14.51 -2.31 14.98
N GLU A 180 -14.33 -3.43 15.65
CA GLU A 180 -14.25 -4.71 14.95
C GLU A 180 -15.45 -4.87 14.03
N ALA A 181 -15.16 -5.13 12.74
CA ALA A 181 -16.21 -5.41 11.79
C ALA A 181 -17.02 -6.61 12.29
N SER A 182 -18.28 -6.38 12.59
CA SER A 182 -19.17 -7.41 13.11
C SER A 182 -20.08 -7.89 11.98
N LEU A 183 -20.17 -9.20 11.80
CA LEU A 183 -21.17 -9.79 10.90
C LEU A 183 -22.61 -9.68 11.43
N THR A 184 -22.77 -9.20 12.66
CA THR A 184 -24.07 -9.08 13.32
C THR A 184 -24.50 -7.65 13.62
N LYS A 185 -23.68 -6.65 13.29
CA LYS A 185 -24.01 -5.22 13.50
C LYS A 185 -23.66 -4.42 12.27
N PRO A 186 -24.42 -3.35 11.97
CA PRO A 186 -24.04 -2.44 10.90
C PRO A 186 -22.66 -1.83 11.11
N PHE A 187 -21.89 -1.72 10.04
CA PHE A 187 -20.57 -1.09 10.06
C PHE A 187 -20.34 -0.26 8.79
N THR A 188 -19.45 0.69 8.89
CA THR A 188 -18.99 1.49 7.76
C THR A 188 -17.50 1.31 7.58
N MET A 189 -17.07 1.12 6.34
CA MET A 189 -15.65 1.08 5.97
C MET A 189 -15.35 2.16 4.94
N LEU A 190 -14.14 2.70 5.00
CA LEU A 190 -13.59 3.58 3.99
C LEU A 190 -12.68 2.77 3.06
N LEU A 191 -13.05 2.71 1.78
CA LEU A 191 -12.19 2.17 0.73
C LEU A 191 -11.44 3.33 0.08
N ILE A 192 -10.11 3.22 0.05
CA ILE A 192 -9.24 4.22 -0.55
C ILE A 192 -8.48 3.56 -1.69
N GLY A 193 -8.71 4.04 -2.92
CA GLY A 193 -7.91 3.68 -4.07
C GLY A 193 -6.78 4.68 -4.24
N VAL A 194 -5.55 4.18 -4.33
CA VAL A 194 -4.35 4.96 -4.58
C VAL A 194 -3.70 4.48 -5.87
N ASP A 195 -3.16 5.40 -6.67
CA ASP A 195 -2.37 5.05 -7.84
C ASP A 195 -0.94 4.74 -7.39
N SER A 196 -0.65 3.47 -7.24
CA SER A 196 0.65 2.96 -6.83
C SER A 196 1.09 1.82 -7.74
N SER A 197 2.26 1.95 -8.33
CA SER A 197 2.88 0.90 -9.15
C SER A 197 3.42 -0.28 -8.31
N LYS A 198 3.38 -0.19 -6.98
CA LYS A 198 3.89 -1.22 -6.07
C LYS A 198 2.82 -1.71 -5.12
N ASP A 199 2.61 -3.03 -5.12
CA ASP A 199 1.74 -3.69 -4.16
C ASP A 199 2.18 -3.41 -2.71
N GLY A 200 1.23 -3.00 -1.88
CA GLY A 200 1.45 -2.79 -0.45
C GLY A 200 2.02 -1.42 -0.06
N VAL A 201 2.36 -0.54 -1.01
CA VAL A 201 2.78 0.83 -0.70
C VAL A 201 1.55 1.73 -0.66
N THR A 202 1.18 2.17 0.53
CA THR A 202 -0.03 2.99 0.78
C THR A 202 0.28 4.39 1.31
N SER A 203 1.54 4.70 1.57
CA SER A 203 1.97 6.01 2.05
C SER A 203 2.62 6.83 0.93
N GLY A 204 2.41 8.14 0.96
CA GLY A 204 2.96 9.07 -0.03
C GLY A 204 2.14 9.21 -1.31
N TYR A 205 0.96 8.61 -1.39
CA TYR A 205 0.04 8.73 -2.53
C TYR A 205 -1.22 9.50 -2.16
N ASN A 206 -1.80 10.17 -3.13
CA ASN A 206 -3.13 10.74 -2.99
C ASN A 206 -4.19 9.64 -3.07
N GLY A 207 -5.25 9.79 -2.29
CA GLY A 207 -6.44 8.94 -2.41
C GLY A 207 -7.29 9.40 -3.59
N ASP A 208 -7.16 8.74 -4.72
CA ASP A 208 -7.88 9.11 -5.94
C ASP A 208 -9.30 8.57 -6.00
N VAL A 209 -9.57 7.50 -5.28
CA VAL A 209 -10.90 6.93 -5.08
C VAL A 209 -11.19 6.85 -3.59
N LEU A 210 -12.28 7.45 -3.17
CA LEU A 210 -12.72 7.47 -1.77
C LEU A 210 -14.19 7.02 -1.74
N LEU A 211 -14.44 5.84 -1.18
CA LEU A 211 -15.77 5.24 -1.08
C LEU A 211 -16.07 4.89 0.37
N LEU A 212 -17.17 5.44 0.89
CA LEU A 212 -17.76 4.99 2.15
C LEU A 212 -18.73 3.86 1.85
N VAL A 213 -18.49 2.69 2.40
CA VAL A 213 -19.34 1.51 2.27
C VAL A 213 -19.94 1.20 3.63
N THR A 214 -21.24 1.42 3.76
CA THR A 214 -22.00 1.04 4.96
C THR A 214 -22.77 -0.23 4.68
N PHE A 215 -22.53 -1.26 5.48
CA PHE A 215 -23.21 -2.55 5.38
C PHE A 215 -24.07 -2.82 6.60
N ASN A 216 -25.32 -3.23 6.37
CA ASN A 216 -26.23 -3.67 7.43
C ASN A 216 -26.47 -5.19 7.28
N PRO A 217 -25.93 -6.02 8.17
CA PRO A 217 -26.07 -7.47 8.08
C PRO A 217 -27.50 -7.95 8.37
N ASP A 218 -28.31 -7.21 9.14
CA ASP A 218 -29.68 -7.61 9.45
C ASP A 218 -30.60 -7.53 8.23
N THR A 219 -30.36 -6.51 7.38
CA THR A 219 -31.15 -6.28 6.17
C THR A 219 -30.45 -6.74 4.89
N LEU A 220 -29.19 -7.18 4.99
CA LEU A 220 -28.30 -7.53 3.87
C LEU A 220 -28.21 -6.40 2.84
N ARG A 221 -28.24 -5.14 3.29
CA ARG A 221 -28.13 -3.97 2.44
C ARG A 221 -26.77 -3.32 2.58
N ALA A 222 -26.22 -2.88 1.45
CA ALA A 222 -25.04 -2.05 1.38
C ALA A 222 -25.38 -0.71 0.74
N THR A 223 -24.84 0.37 1.30
CA THR A 223 -24.87 1.71 0.69
C THR A 223 -23.44 2.10 0.39
N ILE A 224 -23.20 2.55 -0.83
CA ILE A 224 -21.91 3.04 -1.29
C ILE A 224 -22.03 4.51 -1.62
N THR A 225 -21.22 5.33 -0.93
CA THR A 225 -21.16 6.78 -1.16
C THR A 225 -19.77 7.11 -1.70
N SER A 226 -19.70 7.64 -2.91
CA SER A 226 -18.46 8.15 -3.48
C SER A 226 -18.21 9.58 -3.00
N VAL A 227 -17.00 9.84 -2.53
CA VAL A 227 -16.56 11.18 -2.15
C VAL A 227 -15.58 11.68 -3.22
N PRO A 228 -15.90 12.80 -3.91
CA PRO A 228 -15.03 13.35 -4.94
C PRO A 228 -13.65 13.68 -4.37
N ARG A 229 -12.59 13.26 -5.04
CA ARG A 229 -11.19 13.43 -4.59
C ARG A 229 -10.79 14.90 -4.32
N ASP A 230 -11.38 15.82 -5.02
CA ASP A 230 -11.08 17.25 -4.92
C ASP A 230 -12.00 17.99 -3.94
N THR A 231 -12.83 17.27 -3.16
CA THR A 231 -13.66 17.86 -2.11
C THR A 231 -12.77 18.64 -1.14
N TYR A 232 -13.03 19.96 -1.05
CA TYR A 232 -12.27 20.88 -0.20
C TYR A 232 -12.99 21.07 1.13
N LEU A 233 -12.37 20.59 2.20
CA LEU A 233 -13.00 20.59 3.52
C LEU A 233 -11.95 20.73 4.63
N LYS A 234 -12.43 20.98 5.85
CA LYS A 234 -11.60 20.99 7.04
C LYS A 234 -11.19 19.56 7.41
N THR A 235 -9.89 19.28 7.35
CA THR A 235 -9.39 17.94 7.66
C THR A 235 -9.16 17.76 9.16
N ALA A 236 -9.28 16.54 9.66
CA ALA A 236 -9.00 16.19 11.06
C ALA A 236 -7.51 16.28 11.42
N CYS A 237 -6.64 16.41 10.44
CA CYS A 237 -5.19 16.47 10.57
C CYS A 237 -4.67 17.87 10.28
N SER A 238 -3.37 18.09 10.50
CA SER A 238 -2.74 19.39 10.22
C SER A 238 -3.44 20.56 10.89
N ASN A 239 -3.75 20.41 12.19
CA ASN A 239 -4.42 21.42 13.01
C ASN A 239 -5.78 21.90 12.45
N GLY A 240 -6.49 21.03 11.74
CA GLY A 240 -7.81 21.34 11.17
C GLY A 240 -7.75 22.31 10.00
N SER A 241 -6.70 22.32 9.21
CA SER A 241 -6.61 23.14 8.01
C SER A 241 -7.54 22.63 6.90
N TYR A 242 -8.02 23.56 6.07
CA TYR A 242 -8.79 23.21 4.88
C TYR A 242 -7.86 22.69 3.78
N ARG A 243 -8.19 21.50 3.25
CA ARG A 243 -7.44 20.86 2.16
C ARG A 243 -8.35 20.01 1.29
N ARG A 244 -7.87 19.59 0.13
CA ARG A 244 -8.53 18.56 -0.67
C ARG A 244 -8.45 17.22 0.07
N ILE A 245 -9.55 16.49 0.09
CA ILE A 245 -9.64 15.24 0.86
C ILE A 245 -8.65 14.17 0.40
N ASN A 246 -8.33 14.12 -0.89
CA ASN A 246 -7.35 13.17 -1.43
C ASN A 246 -5.95 13.32 -0.83
N THR A 247 -5.61 14.52 -0.30
CA THR A 247 -4.31 14.76 0.34
C THR A 247 -4.23 14.23 1.77
N THR A 248 -5.35 13.76 2.33
CA THR A 248 -5.39 13.20 3.70
C THR A 248 -4.71 11.85 3.82
N THR A 249 -4.45 11.17 2.69
CA THR A 249 -3.71 9.92 2.63
C THR A 249 -2.20 10.11 2.46
N TRP A 250 -1.78 11.35 2.13
CA TRP A 250 -0.38 11.68 1.90
C TRP A 250 0.44 11.68 3.19
N GLY A 251 1.52 10.89 3.23
CA GLY A 251 2.53 10.93 4.31
C GLY A 251 2.05 10.45 5.69
N SER A 252 0.83 10.02 5.80
CA SER A 252 0.28 9.41 7.01
C SER A 252 -0.57 8.19 6.61
N SER A 253 -0.75 7.29 7.57
CA SER A 253 -1.69 6.19 7.38
C SER A 253 -3.07 6.74 6.99
N ALA A 254 -3.96 5.88 6.51
CA ALA A 254 -5.36 6.21 6.22
C ALA A 254 -6.12 6.90 7.38
N SER A 255 -5.48 7.01 8.54
CA SER A 255 -6.06 7.55 9.77
C SER A 255 -6.58 8.97 9.62
N CYS A 256 -5.85 9.82 8.88
CA CYS A 256 -6.31 11.19 8.61
C CYS A 256 -7.58 11.21 7.76
N ALA A 257 -7.64 10.40 6.71
CA ALA A 257 -8.82 10.28 5.87
C ALA A 257 -10.03 9.76 6.68
N VAL A 258 -9.82 8.72 7.48
CA VAL A 258 -10.88 8.13 8.32
C VAL A 258 -11.41 9.12 9.37
N LYS A 259 -10.53 9.89 10.04
CA LYS A 259 -10.96 10.91 11.00
C LYS A 259 -11.63 12.10 10.35
N THR A 260 -11.36 12.35 9.08
CA THR A 260 -11.94 13.49 8.34
C THR A 260 -13.33 13.18 7.82
N MET A 261 -13.61 11.91 7.53
CA MET A 261 -14.91 11.40 7.07
C MET A 261 -15.79 10.92 8.20
#